data_ab4867e3de092673c62ea02855f7dd43
#
_entry.id   ab4867e3de092673c62ea02855f7dd43
#
_cell.length_a   1.000
_cell.length_b   1.000
_cell.length_c   1.000
_cell.angle_alpha   90.00
_cell.angle_beta   90.00
_cell.angle_gamma   90.00
#
_symmetry.space_group_name_H-M   'P 1'
#
loop_
_entity.id
_entity.type
_entity.pdbx_description
1 polymer ?
#
loop_
_entity_poly.entity_id
_entity_poly.type
_entity_poly.pdbx_seq_one_letter_code
_entity_poly.pdbx_strand_id
1 'polypeptide(L)'
;MIDTVKTGKKIALLRKEKGLTGEKLAALLDVSPQAISKWENGKCLPETSLLPALANTLGCSIDSLLMPRELFILEAVYTDGCTHIPVTGFIDSFVRGNELSITICSPFIGEQIESSRLKLLTVKYQTPDGIFFTYALQNETLHIAASRKGENFEKNFHEKLHIIGAYYGNEKDYSSAMTKIRHYEYFDWEEIPVNHETFPSSTSSDDTEYLLLVYLSGNGIHAISCAENSSLQYDHGRTFLRLKDTSKCILPDIM
;
A
#
# COMPACT_ATOMS: atom_id res chain seq x y z
N MET A 1 -14.36 -10.37 16.18
CA MET A 1 -14.49 -10.56 17.66
C MET A 1 -13.69 -9.45 18.33
N ILE A 2 -14.22 -8.78 19.34
CA ILE A 2 -13.49 -7.71 20.06
C ILE A 2 -12.36 -8.35 20.86
N ASP A 3 -11.14 -7.82 20.70
CA ASP A 3 -9.96 -8.27 21.42
C ASP A 3 -9.81 -7.51 22.75
N THR A 4 -10.05 -8.18 23.87
CA THR A 4 -10.00 -7.57 25.22
C THR A 4 -8.63 -7.00 25.55
N VAL A 5 -7.54 -7.68 25.10
CA VAL A 5 -6.16 -7.25 25.39
C VAL A 5 -5.81 -5.99 24.58
N LYS A 6 -6.15 -5.94 23.29
CA LYS A 6 -5.93 -4.77 22.44
C LYS A 6 -6.76 -3.58 22.92
N THR A 7 -8.04 -3.80 23.25
CA THR A 7 -8.92 -2.77 23.83
C THR A 7 -8.35 -2.23 25.14
N GLY A 8 -7.91 -3.11 26.03
CA GLY A 8 -7.32 -2.71 27.30
C GLY A 8 -6.06 -1.86 27.15
N LYS A 9 -5.15 -2.27 26.26
CA LYS A 9 -3.94 -1.48 25.92
C LYS A 9 -4.30 -0.11 25.36
N LYS A 10 -5.34 -0.02 24.51
CA LYS A 10 -5.82 1.24 23.94
C LYS A 10 -6.38 2.16 25.02
N ILE A 11 -7.18 1.62 25.97
CA ILE A 11 -7.70 2.38 27.12
C ILE A 11 -6.52 2.96 27.94
N ALA A 12 -5.53 2.13 28.28
CA ALA A 12 -4.36 2.57 29.05
C ALA A 12 -3.54 3.65 28.35
N LEU A 13 -3.36 3.51 27.01
CA LEU A 13 -2.65 4.49 26.19
C LEU A 13 -3.37 5.84 26.20
N LEU A 14 -4.65 5.87 25.84
CA LEU A 14 -5.45 7.10 25.76
C LEU A 14 -5.57 7.79 27.12
N ARG A 15 -5.74 7.01 28.21
CA ARG A 15 -5.75 7.56 29.57
C ARG A 15 -4.42 8.28 29.88
N LYS A 16 -3.29 7.67 29.56
CA LYS A 16 -1.95 8.29 29.79
C LYS A 16 -1.75 9.55 28.93
N GLU A 17 -2.17 9.53 27.65
CA GLU A 17 -2.15 10.70 26.77
C GLU A 17 -2.97 11.88 27.33
N LYS A 18 -4.07 11.59 28.02
CA LYS A 18 -4.88 12.60 28.74
C LYS A 18 -4.31 13.00 30.11
N GLY A 19 -3.17 12.43 30.53
CA GLY A 19 -2.58 12.72 31.85
C GLY A 19 -3.43 12.24 33.02
N LEU A 20 -4.32 11.26 32.82
CA LEU A 20 -5.20 10.75 33.85
C LEU A 20 -4.52 9.56 34.59
N THR A 21 -4.68 9.52 35.95
CA THR A 21 -4.38 8.30 36.71
C THR A 21 -5.54 7.31 36.61
N GLY A 22 -5.31 6.04 36.96
CA GLY A 22 -6.37 5.02 36.99
C GLY A 22 -7.50 5.41 37.96
N GLU A 23 -7.16 6.00 39.11
CA GLU A 23 -8.13 6.48 40.13
C GLU A 23 -8.95 7.65 39.58
N LYS A 24 -8.29 8.60 38.86
CA LYS A 24 -9.02 9.72 38.26
C LYS A 24 -10.00 9.26 37.18
N LEU A 25 -9.60 8.33 36.32
CA LEU A 25 -10.49 7.77 35.31
C LEU A 25 -11.66 7.02 35.98
N ALA A 26 -11.37 6.25 37.01
CA ALA A 26 -12.40 5.52 37.78
C ALA A 26 -13.45 6.48 38.39
N ALA A 27 -12.97 7.57 39.00
CA ALA A 27 -13.86 8.59 39.58
C ALA A 27 -14.73 9.29 38.53
N LEU A 28 -14.18 9.57 37.31
CA LEU A 28 -14.95 10.20 36.21
C LEU A 28 -16.05 9.30 35.64
N LEU A 29 -15.86 7.97 35.77
CA LEU A 29 -16.79 6.97 35.22
C LEU A 29 -17.68 6.35 36.29
N ASP A 30 -17.54 6.75 37.55
CA ASP A 30 -18.25 6.20 38.75
C ASP A 30 -18.05 4.67 38.87
N VAL A 31 -16.81 4.24 38.72
CA VAL A 31 -16.42 2.81 38.85
C VAL A 31 -15.24 2.65 39.81
N SER A 32 -14.93 1.42 40.22
CA SER A 32 -13.79 1.17 41.07
C SER A 32 -12.46 1.23 40.28
N PRO A 33 -11.34 1.65 40.91
CA PRO A 33 -10.02 1.58 40.29
C PRO A 33 -9.64 0.16 39.83
N GLN A 34 -10.15 -0.86 40.52
CA GLN A 34 -9.97 -2.25 40.15
C GLN A 34 -10.64 -2.60 38.82
N ALA A 35 -11.77 -1.98 38.49
CA ALA A 35 -12.43 -2.15 37.20
C ALA A 35 -11.55 -1.61 36.07
N ILE A 36 -11.01 -0.38 36.22
CA ILE A 36 -10.06 0.20 35.26
C ILE A 36 -8.85 -0.73 35.05
N SER A 37 -8.26 -1.21 36.15
CA SER A 37 -7.12 -2.15 36.08
C SER A 37 -7.48 -3.46 35.35
N LYS A 38 -8.68 -4.01 35.55
CA LYS A 38 -9.13 -5.21 34.83
C LYS A 38 -9.27 -4.96 33.32
N TRP A 39 -9.84 -3.80 32.95
CA TRP A 39 -9.97 -3.41 31.54
C TRP A 39 -8.59 -3.23 30.88
N GLU A 40 -7.71 -2.43 31.49
CA GLU A 40 -6.38 -2.12 30.95
C GLU A 40 -5.48 -3.39 30.81
N ASN A 41 -5.68 -4.37 31.69
CA ASN A 41 -4.99 -5.65 31.61
C ASN A 41 -5.70 -6.70 30.72
N GLY A 42 -6.78 -6.31 30.03
CA GLY A 42 -7.50 -7.20 29.11
C GLY A 42 -8.24 -8.36 29.77
N LYS A 43 -8.49 -8.28 31.10
CA LYS A 43 -9.22 -9.34 31.85
C LYS A 43 -10.71 -9.34 31.57
N CYS A 44 -11.29 -8.18 31.26
CA CYS A 44 -12.67 -8.00 30.81
C CYS A 44 -12.82 -6.70 30.04
N LEU A 45 -13.89 -6.58 29.28
CA LEU A 45 -14.30 -5.33 28.67
C LEU A 45 -15.10 -4.45 29.62
N PRO A 46 -15.13 -3.12 29.44
CA PRO A 46 -16.13 -2.25 30.07
C PRO A 46 -17.53 -2.71 29.72
N GLU A 47 -18.48 -2.48 30.61
CA GLU A 47 -19.89 -2.70 30.31
C GLU A 47 -20.35 -1.78 29.17
N THR A 48 -21.28 -2.27 28.35
CA THR A 48 -21.76 -1.54 27.15
C THR A 48 -22.31 -0.17 27.50
N SER A 49 -22.97 -0.05 28.67
CA SER A 49 -23.50 1.21 29.20
C SER A 49 -22.45 2.26 29.52
N LEU A 50 -21.23 1.84 29.83
CA LEU A 50 -20.08 2.72 30.14
C LEU A 50 -19.28 3.15 28.92
N LEU A 51 -19.41 2.47 27.79
CA LEU A 51 -18.63 2.76 26.61
C LEU A 51 -18.77 4.20 26.10
N PRO A 52 -19.95 4.80 26.03
CA PRO A 52 -20.11 6.20 25.63
C PRO A 52 -19.35 7.18 26.52
N ALA A 53 -19.49 7.02 27.86
CA ALA A 53 -18.82 7.88 28.83
C ALA A 53 -17.28 7.69 28.78
N LEU A 54 -16.82 6.46 28.69
CA LEU A 54 -15.41 6.13 28.57
C LEU A 54 -14.81 6.72 27.29
N ALA A 55 -15.44 6.51 26.14
CA ALA A 55 -14.97 7.04 24.84
C ALA A 55 -14.92 8.58 24.85
N ASN A 56 -15.96 9.25 25.38
CA ASN A 56 -15.99 10.69 25.53
C ASN A 56 -14.86 11.21 26.45
N THR A 57 -14.66 10.57 27.60
CA THR A 57 -13.60 10.94 28.56
C THR A 57 -12.21 10.78 27.93
N LEU A 58 -12.01 9.73 27.15
CA LEU A 58 -10.74 9.46 26.47
C LEU A 58 -10.58 10.25 25.15
N GLY A 59 -11.64 10.88 24.64
CA GLY A 59 -11.62 11.68 23.41
C GLY A 59 -11.50 10.84 22.14
N CYS A 60 -12.18 9.71 22.09
CA CYS A 60 -12.18 8.81 20.93
C CYS A 60 -13.62 8.31 20.64
N SER A 61 -13.81 7.62 19.51
CA SER A 61 -15.05 6.90 19.23
C SER A 61 -15.06 5.53 19.91
N ILE A 62 -16.27 4.99 20.17
CA ILE A 62 -16.45 3.64 20.72
C ILE A 62 -15.80 2.61 19.78
N ASP A 63 -15.96 2.75 18.46
CA ASP A 63 -15.36 1.86 17.47
C ASP A 63 -13.83 1.89 17.55
N SER A 64 -13.23 3.07 17.65
CA SER A 64 -11.78 3.22 17.81
C SER A 64 -11.26 2.61 19.12
N LEU A 65 -12.09 2.57 20.15
CA LEU A 65 -11.75 1.99 21.44
C LEU A 65 -11.79 0.46 21.40
N LEU A 66 -12.85 -0.10 20.81
CA LEU A 66 -13.10 -1.55 20.80
C LEU A 66 -12.39 -2.28 19.67
N MET A 67 -12.15 -1.59 18.56
CA MET A 67 -11.45 -2.10 17.37
C MET A 67 -10.35 -1.12 16.97
N PRO A 68 -9.25 -1.04 17.73
CA PRO A 68 -8.17 -0.13 17.41
C PRO A 68 -7.63 -0.43 16.03
N ARG A 69 -7.48 0.64 15.25
CA ARG A 69 -6.94 0.55 13.89
C ARG A 69 -5.49 0.11 13.93
N GLU A 70 -5.17 -0.90 13.15
CA GLU A 70 -3.83 -1.47 13.02
C GLU A 70 -3.33 -1.41 11.56
N LEU A 71 -4.23 -1.12 10.60
CA LEU A 71 -3.90 -0.94 9.20
C LEU A 71 -3.94 0.55 8.86
N PHE A 72 -2.80 1.10 8.42
CA PHE A 72 -2.63 2.49 8.01
C PHE A 72 -2.07 2.53 6.60
N ILE A 73 -2.73 3.25 5.70
CA ILE A 73 -2.20 3.51 4.37
C ILE A 73 -1.24 4.70 4.48
N LEU A 74 0.05 4.46 4.28
CA LEU A 74 1.09 5.48 4.38
C LEU A 74 1.21 6.27 3.08
N GLU A 75 1.09 5.57 1.95
CA GLU A 75 1.17 6.14 0.62
C GLU A 75 0.36 5.27 -0.35
N ALA A 76 -0.40 5.91 -1.24
CA ALA A 76 -1.06 5.25 -2.34
C ALA A 76 -1.00 6.13 -3.58
N VAL A 77 -0.54 5.56 -4.69
CA VAL A 77 -0.38 6.28 -5.97
C VAL A 77 -1.06 5.48 -7.07
N TYR A 78 -1.99 6.13 -7.77
CA TYR A 78 -2.57 5.59 -8.99
C TYR A 78 -1.77 6.09 -10.19
N THR A 79 -1.33 5.18 -11.06
CA THR A 79 -0.36 5.50 -12.09
C THR A 79 -0.50 4.62 -13.33
N ASP A 80 -0.08 5.16 -14.48
CA ASP A 80 0.16 4.42 -15.73
C ASP A 80 1.67 4.23 -16.02
N GLY A 81 2.51 4.49 -15.01
CA GLY A 81 3.96 4.45 -15.12
C GLY A 81 4.61 5.72 -15.67
N CYS A 82 3.81 6.71 -16.09
CA CYS A 82 4.27 8.03 -16.54
C CYS A 82 3.58 9.16 -15.76
N THR A 83 2.29 9.02 -15.54
CA THR A 83 1.48 9.95 -14.74
C THR A 83 1.28 9.33 -13.35
N HIS A 84 1.50 10.10 -12.30
CA HIS A 84 1.38 9.65 -10.92
C HIS A 84 0.39 10.54 -10.15
N ILE A 85 -0.69 9.95 -9.64
CA ILE A 85 -1.74 10.65 -8.90
C ILE A 85 -1.74 10.15 -7.46
N PRO A 86 -1.37 10.99 -6.48
CA PRO A 86 -1.46 10.63 -5.07
C PRO A 86 -2.93 10.45 -4.65
N VAL A 87 -3.28 9.28 -4.13
CA VAL A 87 -4.65 8.92 -3.73
C VAL A 87 -4.70 8.37 -2.30
N THR A 88 -3.69 8.64 -1.49
CA THR A 88 -3.51 8.08 -0.13
C THR A 88 -4.75 8.27 0.74
N GLY A 89 -5.24 9.51 0.90
CA GLY A 89 -6.40 9.79 1.74
C GLY A 89 -7.68 9.14 1.23
N PHE A 90 -7.81 9.05 -0.10
CA PHE A 90 -8.93 8.38 -0.74
C PHE A 90 -8.91 6.88 -0.42
N ILE A 91 -7.82 6.18 -0.67
CA ILE A 91 -7.67 4.74 -0.40
C ILE A 91 -7.81 4.46 1.11
N ASP A 92 -7.23 5.31 1.95
CA ASP A 92 -7.34 5.19 3.41
C ASP A 92 -8.79 5.26 3.91
N SER A 93 -9.66 6.01 3.23
CA SER A 93 -11.08 6.12 3.57
C SER A 93 -11.87 4.82 3.37
N PHE A 94 -11.34 3.85 2.60
CA PHE A 94 -11.94 2.53 2.40
C PHE A 94 -11.50 1.48 3.42
N VAL A 95 -10.53 1.77 4.26
CA VAL A 95 -10.14 0.86 5.35
C VAL A 95 -11.31 0.71 6.33
N ARG A 96 -11.77 -0.52 6.55
CA ARG A 96 -12.83 -0.88 7.48
C ARG A 96 -12.27 -1.82 8.54
N GLY A 97 -12.27 -1.39 9.77
CA GLY A 97 -11.58 -2.12 10.84
C GLY A 97 -10.08 -2.19 10.54
N ASN A 98 -9.59 -3.39 10.28
CA ASN A 98 -8.20 -3.67 9.97
C ASN A 98 -8.00 -4.32 8.58
N GLU A 99 -8.95 -4.05 7.67
CA GLU A 99 -8.95 -4.60 6.32
C GLU A 99 -9.26 -3.51 5.29
N LEU A 100 -8.65 -3.66 4.11
CA LEU A 100 -8.97 -2.93 2.89
C LEU A 100 -9.33 -3.94 1.81
N SER A 101 -10.46 -3.72 1.15
CA SER A 101 -10.86 -4.46 -0.05
C SER A 101 -11.41 -3.46 -1.05
N ILE A 102 -10.71 -3.29 -2.18
CA ILE A 102 -11.08 -2.30 -3.20
C ILE A 102 -10.76 -2.82 -4.59
N THR A 103 -11.70 -2.71 -5.52
CA THR A 103 -11.47 -2.99 -6.94
C THR A 103 -10.97 -1.73 -7.64
N ILE A 104 -9.85 -1.85 -8.34
CA ILE A 104 -9.20 -0.75 -9.03
C ILE A 104 -9.91 -0.52 -10.37
N CYS A 105 -10.82 0.44 -10.46
CA CYS A 105 -11.55 0.75 -11.68
C CYS A 105 -11.43 2.22 -12.08
N SER A 106 -11.41 2.48 -13.39
CA SER A 106 -11.17 3.78 -13.99
C SER A 106 -12.12 4.89 -13.53
N PRO A 107 -13.47 4.69 -13.46
CA PRO A 107 -14.36 5.76 -13.03
C PRO A 107 -14.15 6.20 -11.58
N PHE A 108 -13.54 5.33 -10.77
CA PHE A 108 -13.44 5.54 -9.34
C PHE A 108 -12.17 6.28 -8.90
N ILE A 109 -11.04 6.01 -9.58
CA ILE A 109 -9.73 6.57 -9.23
C ILE A 109 -9.15 7.37 -10.41
N GLY A 110 -9.57 7.09 -11.65
CA GLY A 110 -8.77 7.30 -12.83
C GLY A 110 -9.33 8.15 -13.95
N GLU A 111 -10.40 8.93 -13.77
CA GLU A 111 -10.84 9.90 -14.78
C GLU A 111 -9.76 10.92 -15.18
N GLN A 112 -8.65 10.96 -14.42
CA GLN A 112 -7.56 11.92 -14.64
C GLN A 112 -6.37 11.36 -15.44
N ILE A 113 -6.32 10.05 -15.74
CA ILE A 113 -5.27 9.46 -16.58
C ILE A 113 -5.86 8.99 -17.91
N GLU A 114 -5.82 9.89 -18.89
CA GLU A 114 -6.22 9.59 -20.27
C GLU A 114 -5.03 8.99 -21.04
N SER A 115 -4.86 7.68 -20.96
CA SER A 115 -3.84 6.97 -21.72
C SER A 115 -4.28 5.55 -22.03
N SER A 116 -3.76 4.95 -23.10
CA SER A 116 -3.97 3.54 -23.45
C SER A 116 -3.03 2.60 -22.67
N ARG A 117 -2.17 3.15 -21.78
CA ARG A 117 -1.29 2.36 -20.95
C ARG A 117 -2.04 1.60 -19.88
N LEU A 118 -1.51 0.46 -19.49
CA LEU A 118 -2.00 -0.29 -18.33
C LEU A 118 -1.82 0.56 -17.07
N LYS A 119 -2.86 0.63 -16.26
CA LYS A 119 -2.89 1.41 -15.02
C LYS A 119 -2.84 0.50 -13.81
N LEU A 120 -2.32 1.01 -12.70
CA LEU A 120 -2.22 0.29 -11.43
C LEU A 120 -2.31 1.24 -10.24
N LEU A 121 -2.64 0.67 -9.10
CA LEU A 121 -2.52 1.31 -7.79
C LEU A 121 -1.33 0.69 -7.06
N THR A 122 -0.38 1.51 -6.64
CA THR A 122 0.68 1.12 -5.71
C THR A 122 0.31 1.57 -4.31
N VAL A 123 0.60 0.75 -3.29
CA VAL A 123 0.27 1.04 -1.90
C VAL A 123 1.42 0.67 -0.98
N LYS A 124 1.80 1.63 -0.14
CA LYS A 124 2.65 1.45 1.03
C LYS A 124 1.76 1.52 2.27
N TYR A 125 1.81 0.51 3.11
CA TYR A 125 0.96 0.44 4.29
C TYR A 125 1.70 -0.09 5.50
N GLN A 126 1.19 0.24 6.69
CA GLN A 126 1.73 -0.19 7.97
C GLN A 126 0.72 -1.05 8.71
N THR A 127 1.24 -2.12 9.32
CA THR A 127 0.56 -2.98 10.30
C THR A 127 1.40 -3.08 11.57
N PRO A 128 0.96 -3.76 12.64
CA PRO A 128 1.79 -4.04 13.81
C PRO A 128 3.06 -4.85 13.48
N ASP A 129 3.06 -5.60 12.37
CA ASP A 129 4.18 -6.43 11.96
C ASP A 129 5.23 -5.66 11.15
N GLY A 130 4.93 -4.41 10.73
CA GLY A 130 5.87 -3.55 10.00
C GLY A 130 5.25 -2.77 8.85
N ILE A 131 6.11 -2.27 7.96
CA ILE A 131 5.72 -1.57 6.74
C ILE A 131 5.81 -2.52 5.55
N PHE A 132 4.79 -2.51 4.71
CA PHE A 132 4.64 -3.39 3.56
C PHE A 132 4.29 -2.61 2.31
N PHE A 133 4.61 -3.22 1.17
CA PHE A 133 4.31 -2.71 -0.15
C PHE A 133 3.47 -3.70 -0.94
N THR A 134 2.54 -3.19 -1.73
CA THR A 134 1.72 -3.99 -2.63
C THR A 134 1.24 -3.16 -3.81
N TYR A 135 0.73 -3.81 -4.83
CA TYR A 135 0.08 -3.15 -5.95
C TYR A 135 -1.08 -4.01 -6.48
N ALA A 136 -1.97 -3.39 -7.24
CA ALA A 136 -2.97 -4.08 -8.01
C ALA A 136 -3.17 -3.37 -9.36
N LEU A 137 -3.36 -4.15 -10.42
CA LEU A 137 -3.64 -3.62 -11.75
C LEU A 137 -5.08 -3.14 -11.85
N GLN A 138 -5.35 -2.34 -12.86
CA GLN A 138 -6.72 -1.94 -13.21
C GLN A 138 -7.60 -3.17 -13.39
N ASN A 139 -8.83 -3.12 -12.85
CA ASN A 139 -9.83 -4.18 -12.79
C ASN A 139 -9.50 -5.35 -11.83
N GLU A 140 -8.37 -5.33 -11.15
CA GLU A 140 -8.10 -6.27 -10.05
C GLU A 140 -8.65 -5.77 -8.72
N THR A 141 -8.87 -6.69 -7.80
CA THR A 141 -9.27 -6.37 -6.42
C THR A 141 -8.08 -6.47 -5.49
N LEU A 142 -7.73 -5.36 -4.86
CA LEU A 142 -6.71 -5.30 -3.82
C LEU A 142 -7.30 -5.66 -2.47
N HIS A 143 -6.71 -6.67 -1.81
CA HIS A 143 -7.04 -7.05 -0.45
C HIS A 143 -5.83 -6.88 0.46
N ILE A 144 -5.98 -6.09 1.52
CA ILE A 144 -4.97 -5.93 2.58
C ILE A 144 -5.65 -6.20 3.91
N ALA A 145 -5.04 -7.02 4.77
CA ALA A 145 -5.50 -7.26 6.13
C ALA A 145 -4.34 -7.16 7.12
N ALA A 146 -4.54 -6.47 8.24
CA ALA A 146 -3.51 -6.29 9.27
C ALA A 146 -3.07 -7.62 9.92
N SER A 147 -3.93 -8.63 9.91
CA SER A 147 -3.65 -9.97 10.46
C SER A 147 -2.94 -10.91 9.49
N ARG A 148 -2.81 -10.55 8.22
CA ARG A 148 -2.07 -11.36 7.23
C ARG A 148 -0.59 -11.03 7.33
N LYS A 149 0.23 -12.03 7.57
CA LYS A 149 1.68 -11.91 7.38
C LYS A 149 1.93 -11.73 5.89
N GLY A 150 2.10 -10.49 5.48
CA GLY A 150 2.60 -10.16 4.16
C GLY A 150 4.09 -10.51 4.07
N GLU A 151 4.64 -10.54 2.87
CA GLU A 151 6.08 -10.56 2.71
C GLU A 151 6.63 -9.26 3.31
N ASN A 152 7.51 -9.40 4.31
CA ASN A 152 8.11 -8.26 4.99
C ASN A 152 9.34 -7.82 4.21
N PHE A 153 9.21 -6.72 3.49
CA PHE A 153 10.31 -6.15 2.68
C PHE A 153 11.18 -5.15 3.46
N GLU A 154 10.96 -4.98 4.78
CA GLU A 154 11.56 -3.90 5.59
C GLU A 154 13.09 -3.89 5.70
N LYS A 155 13.77 -4.99 5.47
CA LYS A 155 15.17 -5.06 5.90
C LYS A 155 16.23 -5.15 4.80
N ASN A 156 15.89 -5.47 3.56
CA ASN A 156 16.90 -5.80 2.55
C ASN A 156 16.86 -4.97 1.26
N PHE A 157 15.99 -3.97 1.15
CA PHE A 157 15.76 -3.25 -0.11
C PHE A 157 16.40 -1.87 -0.20
N HIS A 158 17.13 -1.43 0.83
CA HIS A 158 17.65 -0.05 0.90
C HIS A 158 18.73 0.31 -0.11
N GLU A 159 19.36 -0.66 -0.77
CA GLU A 159 20.50 -0.40 -1.64
C GLU A 159 20.33 -0.84 -3.09
N LYS A 160 19.32 -1.66 -3.42
CA LYS A 160 19.14 -2.21 -4.76
C LYS A 160 17.68 -2.11 -5.21
N LEU A 161 17.51 -1.86 -6.49
CA LEU A 161 16.22 -1.92 -7.16
C LEU A 161 15.77 -3.38 -7.30
N HIS A 162 14.49 -3.67 -6.99
CA HIS A 162 13.87 -4.98 -7.16
C HIS A 162 12.60 -4.87 -8.00
N ILE A 163 12.61 -5.49 -9.18
CA ILE A 163 11.42 -5.58 -10.01
C ILE A 163 10.49 -6.64 -9.43
N ILE A 164 9.27 -6.23 -9.07
CA ILE A 164 8.24 -7.09 -8.45
C ILE A 164 7.07 -7.38 -9.39
N GLY A 165 6.94 -6.62 -10.49
CA GLY A 165 5.93 -6.81 -11.52
C GLY A 165 6.44 -6.33 -12.87
N ALA A 166 6.07 -7.06 -13.94
CA ALA A 166 6.36 -6.68 -15.32
C ALA A 166 5.24 -7.14 -16.23
N TYR A 167 4.72 -6.24 -17.06
CA TYR A 167 3.58 -6.47 -17.94
C TYR A 167 3.84 -5.82 -19.29
N TYR A 168 3.51 -6.52 -20.38
CA TYR A 168 3.60 -5.99 -21.74
C TYR A 168 2.26 -6.02 -22.43
N GLY A 169 1.87 -4.93 -23.08
CA GLY A 169 0.59 -4.73 -23.74
C GLY A 169 0.01 -3.33 -23.49
N ASN A 170 -1.29 -3.22 -23.46
CA ASN A 170 -2.04 -1.98 -23.23
C ASN A 170 -3.17 -2.21 -22.20
N GLU A 171 -4.01 -1.21 -21.94
CA GLU A 171 -5.08 -1.31 -20.95
C GLU A 171 -6.17 -2.36 -21.29
N LYS A 172 -6.31 -2.76 -22.56
CA LYS A 172 -7.32 -3.72 -23.02
C LYS A 172 -6.83 -5.16 -22.95
N ASP A 173 -5.55 -5.34 -23.31
CA ASP A 173 -4.91 -6.66 -23.35
C ASP A 173 -3.43 -6.56 -22.97
N TYR A 174 -3.01 -7.38 -22.03
CA TYR A 174 -1.63 -7.42 -21.54
C TYR A 174 -1.28 -8.80 -21.01
N SER A 175 0.00 -9.10 -21.00
CA SER A 175 0.54 -10.35 -20.46
C SER A 175 1.70 -10.09 -19.51
N SER A 176 1.96 -11.07 -18.63
CA SER A 176 3.12 -10.98 -17.73
C SER A 176 4.43 -11.10 -18.50
N ALA A 177 5.31 -10.13 -18.33
CA ALA A 177 6.65 -10.07 -18.89
C ALA A 177 7.75 -10.50 -17.88
N MET A 178 7.38 -10.95 -16.68
CA MET A 178 8.32 -11.22 -15.58
C MET A 178 9.40 -12.24 -15.95
N THR A 179 9.05 -13.31 -16.67
CA THR A 179 10.02 -14.34 -17.08
C THR A 179 11.14 -13.75 -17.94
N LYS A 180 10.78 -12.87 -18.87
CA LYS A 180 11.75 -12.19 -19.74
C LYS A 180 12.60 -11.19 -18.93
N ILE A 181 11.99 -10.40 -18.07
CA ILE A 181 12.71 -9.46 -17.20
C ILE A 181 13.71 -10.20 -16.31
N ARG A 182 13.30 -11.33 -15.68
CA ARG A 182 14.22 -12.17 -14.89
C ARG A 182 15.40 -12.71 -15.71
N HIS A 183 15.18 -13.03 -16.98
CA HIS A 183 16.26 -13.44 -17.89
C HIS A 183 17.27 -12.30 -18.10
N TYR A 184 16.81 -11.07 -18.34
CA TYR A 184 17.69 -9.91 -18.46
C TYR A 184 18.44 -9.62 -17.15
N GLU A 185 17.79 -9.69 -16.01
CA GLU A 185 18.42 -9.53 -14.69
C GLU A 185 19.52 -10.59 -14.46
N TYR A 186 19.26 -11.86 -14.85
CA TYR A 186 20.20 -12.96 -14.64
C TYR A 186 21.48 -12.80 -15.49
N PHE A 187 21.37 -12.32 -16.72
CA PHE A 187 22.50 -12.09 -17.62
C PHE A 187 23.12 -10.70 -17.48
N ASP A 188 22.68 -9.90 -16.53
CA ASP A 188 23.23 -8.58 -16.20
C ASP A 188 23.24 -7.61 -17.41
N TRP A 189 22.15 -7.59 -18.16
CA TRP A 189 22.03 -6.76 -19.36
C TRP A 189 21.83 -5.28 -18.99
N GLU A 190 22.54 -4.37 -19.67
CA GLU A 190 22.46 -2.93 -19.44
C GLU A 190 21.22 -2.29 -20.09
N GLU A 191 20.70 -2.90 -21.13
CA GLU A 191 19.60 -2.35 -21.93
C GLU A 191 18.61 -3.44 -22.31
N ILE A 192 17.32 -3.17 -22.07
CA ILE A 192 16.21 -4.04 -22.41
C ILE A 192 15.42 -3.38 -23.55
N PRO A 193 15.46 -3.92 -24.79
CA PRO A 193 14.68 -3.40 -25.89
C PRO A 193 13.20 -3.74 -25.69
N VAL A 194 12.31 -2.74 -25.87
CA VAL A 194 10.87 -2.90 -25.75
C VAL A 194 10.26 -3.03 -27.13
N ASN A 195 10.05 -4.26 -27.58
CA ASN A 195 9.47 -4.60 -28.88
C ASN A 195 8.83 -5.99 -28.88
N HIS A 196 8.09 -6.34 -29.92
CA HIS A 196 7.42 -7.65 -30.07
C HIS A 196 8.36 -8.85 -30.11
N GLU A 197 9.61 -8.69 -30.57
CA GLU A 197 10.59 -9.78 -30.57
C GLU A 197 11.01 -10.15 -29.14
N THR A 198 11.17 -9.13 -28.31
CA THR A 198 11.54 -9.29 -26.91
C THR A 198 10.34 -9.73 -26.06
N PHE A 199 9.17 -9.11 -26.25
CA PHE A 199 7.95 -9.35 -25.51
C PHE A 199 6.81 -9.71 -26.47
N PRO A 200 6.66 -11.01 -26.85
CA PRO A 200 5.58 -11.42 -27.74
C PRO A 200 4.23 -11.13 -27.08
N SER A 201 3.37 -10.41 -27.78
CA SER A 201 2.00 -10.19 -27.37
C SER A 201 1.03 -10.95 -28.27
N SER A 202 -0.15 -11.24 -27.75
CA SER A 202 -1.26 -11.83 -28.53
C SER A 202 -2.16 -10.76 -29.15
N THR A 203 -1.83 -9.48 -28.94
CA THR A 203 -2.68 -8.38 -29.41
C THR A 203 -2.59 -8.25 -30.92
N SER A 204 -3.74 -8.29 -31.58
CA SER A 204 -3.92 -7.99 -33.00
C SER A 204 -4.31 -6.53 -33.24
N SER A 205 -4.12 -5.66 -32.25
CA SER A 205 -4.58 -4.27 -32.29
C SER A 205 -3.49 -3.35 -32.86
N ASP A 206 -3.89 -2.39 -33.67
CA ASP A 206 -3.04 -1.27 -34.11
C ASP A 206 -2.70 -0.28 -32.97
N ASP A 207 -3.10 -0.63 -31.74
CA ASP A 207 -2.87 0.19 -30.54
C ASP A 207 -1.42 0.02 -30.06
N THR A 208 -0.79 1.12 -29.68
CA THR A 208 0.58 1.12 -29.13
C THR A 208 0.65 0.27 -27.84
N GLU A 209 1.67 -0.57 -27.77
CA GLU A 209 1.95 -1.39 -26.59
C GLU A 209 3.04 -0.78 -25.72
N TYR A 210 3.05 -1.19 -24.47
CA TYR A 210 3.94 -0.64 -23.45
C TYR A 210 4.49 -1.76 -22.56
N LEU A 211 5.74 -1.63 -22.15
CA LEU A 211 6.28 -2.39 -21.03
C LEU A 211 6.06 -1.60 -19.74
N LEU A 212 5.23 -2.12 -18.85
CA LEU A 212 5.03 -1.58 -17.51
C LEU A 212 5.85 -2.39 -16.51
N LEU A 213 6.71 -1.73 -15.75
CA LEU A 213 7.47 -2.32 -14.65
C LEU A 213 7.00 -1.75 -13.32
N VAL A 214 6.87 -2.62 -12.32
CA VAL A 214 6.63 -2.26 -10.91
C VAL A 214 7.86 -2.70 -10.12
N TYR A 215 8.45 -1.80 -9.36
CA TYR A 215 9.68 -2.08 -8.64
C TYR A 215 9.73 -1.40 -7.27
N LEU A 216 10.54 -1.98 -6.40
CA LEU A 216 10.89 -1.43 -5.10
C LEU A 216 12.27 -0.77 -5.19
N SER A 217 12.39 0.44 -4.67
CA SER A 217 13.64 1.20 -4.57
C SER A 217 13.59 2.14 -3.37
N GLY A 218 14.68 2.21 -2.59
CA GLY A 218 14.68 2.99 -1.36
C GLY A 218 13.56 2.58 -0.41
N ASN A 219 12.71 3.52 -0.02
CA ASN A 219 11.58 3.29 0.88
C ASN A 219 10.22 3.27 0.16
N GLY A 220 10.20 3.07 -1.15
CA GLY A 220 9.01 3.21 -1.96
C GLY A 220 8.75 2.06 -2.93
N ILE A 221 7.51 2.03 -3.41
CA ILE A 221 7.07 1.23 -4.54
C ILE A 221 6.78 2.17 -5.70
N HIS A 222 7.32 1.85 -6.87
CA HIS A 222 7.29 2.70 -8.05
C HIS A 222 6.84 1.93 -9.27
N ALA A 223 6.38 2.65 -10.29
CA ALA A 223 6.06 2.09 -11.59
C ALA A 223 6.65 2.97 -12.70
N ILE A 224 7.07 2.33 -13.79
CA ILE A 224 7.55 3.00 -15.00
C ILE A 224 6.98 2.30 -16.22
N SER A 225 6.61 3.06 -17.25
CA SER A 225 6.07 2.55 -18.51
C SER A 225 6.91 3.01 -19.69
N CYS A 226 7.35 2.05 -20.50
CA CYS A 226 8.10 2.27 -21.73
C CYS A 226 7.24 1.94 -22.94
N ALA A 227 7.18 2.83 -23.93
CA ALA A 227 6.47 2.56 -25.18
C ALA A 227 7.25 1.53 -26.03
N GLU A 228 6.53 0.82 -26.89
CA GLU A 228 7.11 -0.02 -27.93
C GLU A 228 8.12 0.77 -28.78
N ASN A 229 9.16 0.08 -29.28
CA ASN A 229 10.30 0.65 -30.02
C ASN A 229 11.16 1.63 -29.22
N SER A 230 11.09 1.58 -27.87
CA SER A 230 12.01 2.25 -26.97
C SER A 230 12.94 1.24 -26.28
N SER A 231 13.79 1.73 -25.41
CA SER A 231 14.61 0.84 -24.57
C SER A 231 14.66 1.33 -23.13
N LEU A 232 14.77 0.38 -22.22
CA LEU A 232 14.93 0.60 -20.81
C LEU A 232 16.39 0.34 -20.43
N GLN A 233 17.07 1.33 -19.85
CA GLN A 233 18.40 1.16 -19.30
C GLN A 233 18.35 0.80 -17.83
N TYR A 234 19.11 -0.22 -17.47
CA TYR A 234 19.24 -0.73 -16.12
C TYR A 234 20.65 -0.46 -15.62
N ASP A 235 20.76 0.26 -14.52
CA ASP A 235 22.07 0.54 -13.92
C ASP A 235 22.59 -0.69 -13.18
N HIS A 236 23.84 -1.10 -13.46
CA HIS A 236 24.52 -2.19 -12.75
C HIS A 236 24.70 -1.95 -11.25
N GLY A 237 24.75 -0.69 -10.82
CA GLY A 237 24.67 -0.31 -9.40
C GLY A 237 23.29 -0.64 -8.81
N ARG A 238 22.30 -0.89 -9.68
CA ARG A 238 20.92 -1.26 -9.34
C ARG A 238 20.22 -0.26 -8.48
N THR A 239 20.44 1.01 -8.74
CA THR A 239 19.83 2.09 -7.98
C THR A 239 18.68 2.78 -8.72
N PHE A 240 18.67 2.72 -10.06
CA PHE A 240 17.62 3.32 -10.87
C PHE A 240 17.37 2.59 -12.20
N LEU A 241 16.18 2.82 -12.76
CA LEU A 241 15.78 2.50 -14.12
C LEU A 241 15.67 3.80 -14.91
N ARG A 242 16.21 3.86 -16.11
CA ARG A 242 16.17 5.04 -16.98
C ARG A 242 15.58 4.70 -18.33
N LEU A 243 14.67 5.55 -18.82
CA LEU A 243 14.26 5.52 -20.22
C LEU A 243 15.34 6.19 -21.09
N LYS A 244 15.72 5.54 -22.19
CA LYS A 244 16.72 6.09 -23.12
C LYS A 244 16.15 7.27 -23.91
N ASP A 245 14.85 7.30 -24.13
CA ASP A 245 14.15 8.41 -24.79
C ASP A 245 13.28 9.13 -23.76
N THR A 246 13.85 10.16 -23.12
CA THR A 246 13.26 10.90 -22.01
C THR A 246 12.20 11.92 -22.43
N SER A 247 11.78 11.95 -23.68
CA SER A 247 10.86 13.00 -24.15
C SER A 247 9.43 12.88 -23.63
N LYS A 248 9.05 11.80 -22.93
CA LYS A 248 7.65 11.52 -22.55
C LYS A 248 7.40 10.94 -21.15
N CYS A 249 8.41 10.69 -20.32
CA CYS A 249 8.20 10.22 -18.95
C CYS A 249 9.12 10.96 -17.97
N ILE A 250 8.52 11.68 -17.03
CA ILE A 250 9.25 12.30 -15.92
C ILE A 250 9.30 11.24 -14.82
N LEU A 251 10.50 10.71 -14.54
CA LEU A 251 10.71 9.89 -13.34
C LEU A 251 10.53 10.79 -12.11
N PRO A 252 9.85 10.34 -11.05
CA PRO A 252 9.91 11.05 -9.78
C PRO A 252 11.37 11.08 -9.33
N ASP A 253 11.87 12.28 -9.02
CA ASP A 253 13.22 12.46 -8.45
C ASP A 253 13.33 11.61 -7.19
N ILE A 254 14.24 10.64 -7.23
CA ILE A 254 14.64 9.86 -6.05
C ILE A 254 15.56 10.79 -5.25
N MET A 255 14.99 11.57 -4.34
CA MET A 255 15.74 12.24 -3.27
C MET A 255 15.82 11.35 -2.04
#